data_ed030e276055ef6d2f3f8c848812ad1d
#
_entry.id   ed030e276055ef6d2f3f8c848812ad1d
#
_cell.length_a   1.000
_cell.length_b   1.000
_cell.length_c   1.000
_cell.angle_alpha   90.00
_cell.angle_beta   90.00
_cell.angle_gamma   90.00
#
_symmetry.space_group_name_H-M   'P 1'
#
loop_
_entity.id
_entity.type
_entity.pdbx_description
1 polymer ?
#
loop_
_entity_poly.entity_id
_entity_poly.type
_entity_poly.pdbx_seq_one_letter_code
_entity_poly.pdbx_strand_id
1 'polypeptide(L)'
;GERGLYKNILSIGLPGSLESGTFQLGRILVLSIISTFGTAQITANAVANNIDSFGVMVGFAFGFAIVTVVGQCVGAGDWRAVKYYTAKLLRLSILSEAVFNVILFACLPLLLSLYKVTPESRSLAVILICIHNICAVVLWTHSFVLPGAMKAIGDAKFVMATAVLSMFIFR
;
A
#
# COMPACT_ATOMS: atom_id res chain seq x y z
N GLY A 1 -15.23 26.73 -17.25
CA GLY A 1 -16.56 26.55 -16.65
C GLY A 1 -16.63 25.30 -15.80
N GLU A 2 -17.59 25.20 -14.90
CA GLU A 2 -17.76 24.09 -13.94
C GLU A 2 -17.77 22.70 -14.59
N ARG A 3 -18.35 22.54 -15.77
CA ARG A 3 -18.35 21.27 -16.52
C ARG A 3 -16.95 20.75 -16.86
N GLY A 4 -15.98 21.62 -17.09
CA GLY A 4 -14.60 21.22 -17.32
C GLY A 4 -13.94 20.69 -16.04
N LEU A 5 -14.25 21.30 -14.90
CA LEU A 5 -13.77 20.89 -13.59
C LEU A 5 -14.29 19.49 -13.22
N TYR A 6 -15.60 19.24 -13.39
CA TYR A 6 -16.20 17.93 -13.16
C TYR A 6 -15.59 16.84 -14.05
N LYS A 7 -15.37 17.14 -15.32
CA LYS A 7 -14.74 16.19 -16.25
C LYS A 7 -13.30 15.84 -15.82
N ASN A 8 -12.54 16.83 -15.36
CA ASN A 8 -11.17 16.57 -14.87
C ASN A 8 -11.16 15.77 -13.57
N ILE A 9 -12.06 16.09 -12.63
CA ILE A 9 -12.19 15.33 -11.37
C ILE A 9 -12.58 13.87 -11.66
N LEU A 10 -13.55 13.64 -12.52
CA LEU A 10 -14.00 12.29 -12.89
C LEU A 10 -12.92 11.52 -13.67
N SER A 11 -12.14 12.19 -14.52
CA SER A 11 -11.08 11.53 -15.31
C SER A 11 -9.94 10.97 -14.45
N ILE A 12 -9.75 11.53 -13.25
CA ILE A 12 -8.74 11.06 -12.27
C ILE A 12 -9.39 10.15 -11.23
N GLY A 13 -10.56 10.55 -10.74
CA GLY A 13 -11.26 9.83 -9.66
C GLY A 13 -11.81 8.47 -10.08
N LEU A 14 -12.38 8.36 -11.28
CA LEU A 14 -12.97 7.11 -11.76
C LEU A 14 -11.93 5.99 -11.92
N PRO A 15 -10.77 6.21 -12.58
CA PRO A 15 -9.70 5.22 -12.63
C PRO A 15 -9.20 4.80 -11.25
N GLY A 16 -9.01 5.75 -10.33
CA GLY A 16 -8.58 5.47 -8.96
C GLY A 16 -9.61 4.66 -8.16
N SER A 17 -10.90 4.92 -8.36
CA SER A 17 -11.98 4.15 -7.72
C SER A 17 -12.06 2.73 -8.26
N LEU A 18 -11.90 2.53 -9.56
CA LEU A 18 -11.88 1.20 -10.20
C LEU A 18 -10.66 0.40 -9.73
N GLU A 19 -9.48 1.02 -9.67
CA GLU A 19 -8.26 0.41 -9.12
C GLU A 19 -8.50 -0.06 -7.67
N SER A 20 -8.99 0.81 -6.80
CA SER A 20 -9.26 0.49 -5.40
C SER A 20 -10.35 -0.57 -5.24
N GLY A 21 -11.42 -0.50 -6.02
CA GLY A 21 -12.51 -1.48 -6.01
C GLY A 21 -12.03 -2.87 -6.43
N THR A 22 -11.24 -2.95 -7.51
CA THR A 22 -10.67 -4.20 -7.99
C THR A 22 -9.71 -4.81 -6.96
N PHE A 23 -8.88 -3.97 -6.30
CA PHE A 23 -8.00 -4.40 -5.23
C PHE A 23 -8.77 -5.01 -4.06
N GLN A 24 -9.87 -4.39 -3.63
CA GLN A 24 -10.71 -4.90 -2.55
C GLN A 24 -11.42 -6.20 -2.93
N LEU A 25 -11.91 -6.33 -4.16
CA LEU A 25 -12.47 -7.60 -4.65
C LEU A 25 -11.46 -8.73 -4.59
N GLY A 26 -10.22 -8.50 -5.04
CA GLY A 26 -9.16 -9.49 -4.95
C GLY A 26 -8.84 -9.88 -3.51
N ARG A 27 -8.86 -8.93 -2.59
CA ARG A 27 -8.65 -9.19 -1.16
C ARG A 27 -9.76 -10.11 -0.60
N ILE A 28 -11.02 -9.87 -0.98
CA ILE A 28 -12.16 -10.70 -0.57
C ILE A 28 -12.01 -12.12 -1.13
N LEU A 29 -11.64 -12.28 -2.39
CA LEU A 29 -11.41 -13.59 -3.00
C LEU A 29 -10.31 -14.38 -2.29
N VAL A 30 -9.17 -13.74 -1.99
CA VAL A 30 -8.09 -14.36 -1.23
C VAL A 30 -8.56 -14.79 0.17
N LEU A 31 -9.33 -13.94 0.86
CA LEU A 31 -9.89 -14.28 2.18
C LEU A 31 -10.85 -15.47 2.10
N SER A 32 -11.66 -15.56 1.04
CA SER A 32 -12.53 -16.70 0.79
C SER A 32 -11.74 -17.99 0.62
N ILE A 33 -10.60 -17.95 -0.08
CA ILE A 33 -9.71 -19.13 -0.21
C ILE A 33 -9.10 -19.48 1.15
N ILE A 34 -8.59 -18.49 1.92
CA ILE A 34 -8.03 -18.74 3.25
C ILE A 34 -9.05 -19.38 4.19
N SER A 35 -10.34 -19.03 4.06
CA SER A 35 -11.40 -19.58 4.89
C SER A 35 -11.60 -21.09 4.70
N THR A 36 -11.17 -21.65 3.59
CA THR A 36 -11.23 -23.10 3.33
C THR A 36 -10.18 -23.90 4.09
N PHE A 37 -9.11 -23.26 4.59
CA PHE A 37 -8.02 -23.94 5.30
C PHE A 37 -8.27 -24.14 6.79
N GLY A 38 -9.26 -23.48 7.37
CA GLY A 38 -9.67 -23.65 8.77
C GLY A 38 -9.54 -22.39 9.63
N THR A 39 -10.01 -22.47 10.87
CA THR A 39 -10.10 -21.33 11.78
C THR A 39 -8.77 -20.80 12.26
N ALA A 40 -7.76 -21.65 12.41
CA ALA A 40 -6.42 -21.25 12.81
C ALA A 40 -5.76 -20.32 11.77
N GLN A 41 -5.94 -20.64 10.49
CA GLN A 41 -5.42 -19.88 9.36
C GLN A 41 -6.14 -18.53 9.20
N ILE A 42 -7.46 -18.51 9.35
CA ILE A 42 -8.25 -17.27 9.33
C ILE A 42 -7.79 -16.34 10.45
N THR A 43 -7.65 -16.88 11.67
CA THR A 43 -7.21 -16.11 12.84
C THR A 43 -5.79 -15.57 12.64
N ALA A 44 -4.86 -16.41 12.18
CA ALA A 44 -3.49 -16.00 11.89
C ALA A 44 -3.43 -14.88 10.85
N ASN A 45 -4.20 -15.03 9.76
CA ASN A 45 -4.28 -14.00 8.70
C ASN A 45 -4.89 -12.70 9.22
N ALA A 46 -5.93 -12.74 10.06
CA ALA A 46 -6.54 -11.56 10.64
C ALA A 46 -5.57 -10.80 11.56
N VAL A 47 -4.85 -11.52 12.42
CA VAL A 47 -3.82 -10.93 13.32
C VAL A 47 -2.67 -10.36 12.50
N ALA A 48 -2.18 -11.10 11.51
CA ALA A 48 -1.11 -10.63 10.64
C ALA A 48 -1.52 -9.34 9.91
N ASN A 49 -2.70 -9.30 9.27
CA ASN A 49 -3.19 -8.10 8.59
C ASN A 49 -3.33 -6.89 9.51
N ASN A 50 -3.74 -7.07 10.76
CA ASN A 50 -3.83 -5.98 11.73
C ASN A 50 -2.45 -5.42 12.06
N ILE A 51 -1.47 -6.28 12.34
CA ILE A 51 -0.10 -5.88 12.66
C ILE A 51 0.58 -5.26 11.45
N ASP A 52 0.42 -5.85 10.26
CA ASP A 52 0.96 -5.35 8.99
C ASP A 52 0.42 -3.96 8.64
N SER A 53 -0.83 -3.64 9.04
CA SER A 53 -1.40 -2.30 8.85
C SER A 53 -0.58 -1.21 9.55
N PHE A 54 0.02 -1.52 10.69
CA PHE A 54 0.97 -0.60 11.35
C PHE A 54 2.28 -0.50 10.55
N GLY A 55 2.79 -1.63 10.03
CA GLY A 55 4.02 -1.66 9.25
C GLY A 55 3.99 -0.77 8.01
N VAL A 56 2.85 -0.73 7.31
CA VAL A 56 2.68 0.05 6.07
C VAL A 56 2.11 1.46 6.28
N MET A 57 1.79 1.84 7.51
CA MET A 57 1.20 3.16 7.83
C MET A 57 2.09 4.32 7.38
N VAL A 58 3.40 4.16 7.55
CA VAL A 58 4.40 5.15 7.10
C VAL A 58 4.37 5.30 5.58
N GLY A 59 4.28 4.18 4.85
CA GLY A 59 4.16 4.17 3.39
C GLY A 59 2.92 4.93 2.89
N PHE A 60 1.77 4.77 3.56
CA PHE A 60 0.57 5.54 3.24
C PHE A 60 0.77 7.04 3.42
N ALA A 61 1.42 7.47 4.52
CA ALA A 61 1.71 8.88 4.75
C ALA A 61 2.56 9.48 3.62
N PHE A 62 3.60 8.76 3.18
CA PHE A 62 4.41 9.18 2.03
C PHE A 62 3.63 9.14 0.71
N GLY A 63 2.69 8.19 0.54
CA GLY A 63 1.80 8.13 -0.61
C GLY A 63 0.93 9.39 -0.75
N PHE A 64 0.40 9.92 0.34
CA PHE A 64 -0.33 11.19 0.32
C PHE A 64 0.61 12.40 0.13
N ALA A 65 1.75 12.41 0.80
CA ALA A 65 2.72 13.50 0.68
C ALA A 65 3.24 13.66 -0.74
N ILE A 66 3.56 12.56 -1.43
CA ILE A 66 4.11 12.60 -2.78
C ILE A 66 3.12 13.17 -3.80
N VAL A 67 1.83 12.82 -3.68
CA VAL A 67 0.78 13.37 -4.55
C VAL A 67 0.72 14.89 -4.42
N THR A 68 0.76 15.39 -3.18
CA THR A 68 0.67 16.84 -2.90
C THR A 68 1.91 17.58 -3.40
N VAL A 69 3.11 17.11 -3.03
CA VAL A 69 4.37 17.79 -3.36
C VAL A 69 4.63 17.75 -4.86
N VAL A 70 4.48 16.59 -5.49
CA VAL A 70 4.68 16.45 -6.95
C VAL A 70 3.62 17.23 -7.71
N GLY A 71 2.36 17.19 -7.26
CA GLY A 71 1.27 17.97 -7.88
C GLY A 71 1.53 19.46 -7.86
N GLN A 72 2.08 20.01 -6.78
CA GLN A 72 2.48 21.43 -6.70
C GLN A 72 3.62 21.73 -7.68
N CYS A 73 4.63 20.88 -7.79
CA CYS A 73 5.73 21.06 -8.74
C CYS A 73 5.25 21.00 -10.20
N VAL A 74 4.31 20.09 -10.51
CA VAL A 74 3.68 20.02 -11.84
C VAL A 74 2.89 21.28 -12.14
N GLY A 75 2.11 21.77 -11.18
CA GLY A 75 1.34 23.00 -11.32
C GLY A 75 2.23 24.25 -11.53
N ALA A 76 3.43 24.24 -10.98
CA ALA A 76 4.44 25.29 -11.18
C ALA A 76 5.26 25.12 -12.49
N GLY A 77 5.08 24.01 -13.21
CA GLY A 77 5.83 23.71 -14.44
C GLY A 77 7.31 23.33 -14.21
N ASP A 78 7.71 23.08 -12.95
CA ASP A 78 9.10 22.76 -12.60
C ASP A 78 9.38 21.25 -12.64
N TRP A 79 9.68 20.74 -13.82
CA TRP A 79 9.99 19.31 -14.04
C TRP A 79 11.29 18.84 -13.37
N ARG A 80 12.21 19.76 -13.03
CA ARG A 80 13.41 19.42 -12.24
C ARG A 80 13.02 19.12 -10.80
N ALA A 81 12.18 19.97 -10.22
CA ALA A 81 11.62 19.75 -8.89
C ALA A 81 10.79 18.47 -8.83
N VAL A 82 9.97 18.16 -9.83
CA VAL A 82 9.22 16.89 -9.94
C VAL A 82 10.14 15.69 -9.78
N LYS A 83 11.20 15.60 -10.58
CA LYS A 83 12.16 14.49 -10.52
C LYS A 83 12.87 14.41 -9.17
N TYR A 84 13.33 15.55 -8.67
CA TYR A 84 14.07 15.65 -7.41
C TYR A 84 13.22 15.20 -6.23
N TYR A 85 12.02 15.77 -6.07
CA TYR A 85 11.15 15.46 -4.94
C TYR A 85 10.57 14.05 -5.02
N THR A 86 10.25 13.55 -6.21
CA THR A 86 9.84 12.14 -6.38
C THR A 86 10.93 11.20 -5.87
N ALA A 87 12.17 11.34 -6.33
CA ALA A 87 13.27 10.49 -5.90
C ALA A 87 13.57 10.63 -4.40
N LYS A 88 13.52 11.86 -3.88
CA LYS A 88 13.76 12.14 -2.46
C LYS A 88 12.70 11.51 -1.56
N LEU A 89 11.42 11.67 -1.90
CA LEU A 89 10.30 11.13 -1.11
C LEU A 89 10.27 9.60 -1.17
N LEU A 90 10.59 8.98 -2.31
CA LEU A 90 10.71 7.53 -2.40
C LEU A 90 11.83 6.99 -1.48
N ARG A 91 13.01 7.61 -1.49
CA ARG A 91 14.11 7.20 -0.61
C ARG A 91 13.77 7.39 0.86
N LEU A 92 13.15 8.51 1.22
CA LEU A 92 12.70 8.76 2.59
C LEU A 92 11.63 7.77 3.03
N SER A 93 10.70 7.43 2.14
CA SER A 93 9.66 6.41 2.41
C SER A 93 10.31 5.07 2.73
N ILE A 94 11.23 4.57 1.89
CA ILE A 94 11.92 3.29 2.12
C ILE A 94 12.67 3.30 3.46
N LEU A 95 13.44 4.37 3.73
CA LEU A 95 14.21 4.47 4.97
C LEU A 95 13.30 4.52 6.20
N SER A 96 12.26 5.34 6.17
CA SER A 96 11.33 5.49 7.28
C SER A 96 10.55 4.19 7.51
N GLU A 97 10.13 3.53 6.45
CA GLU A 97 9.42 2.25 6.51
C GLU A 97 10.34 1.14 7.05
N ALA A 98 11.60 1.10 6.63
CA ALA A 98 12.59 0.15 7.16
C ALA A 98 12.81 0.34 8.67
N VAL A 99 13.01 1.59 9.12
CA VAL A 99 13.17 1.90 10.55
C VAL A 99 11.92 1.52 11.34
N PHE A 100 10.74 1.87 10.83
CA PHE A 100 9.48 1.54 11.50
C PHE A 100 9.25 0.03 11.59
N ASN A 101 9.56 -0.73 10.54
CA ASN A 101 9.46 -2.18 10.54
C ASN A 101 10.43 -2.83 11.52
N VAL A 102 11.67 -2.31 11.67
CA VAL A 102 12.61 -2.79 12.70
C VAL A 102 12.00 -2.62 14.10
N ILE A 103 11.40 -1.46 14.39
CA ILE A 103 10.72 -1.21 15.67
C ILE A 103 9.54 -2.17 15.84
N LEU A 104 8.74 -2.37 14.79
CA LEU A 104 7.60 -3.28 14.81
C LEU A 104 8.04 -4.72 15.10
N PHE A 105 9.12 -5.20 14.48
CA PHE A 105 9.68 -6.52 14.79
C PHE A 105 10.19 -6.65 16.23
N ALA A 106 10.82 -5.62 16.76
CA ALA A 106 11.24 -5.60 18.17
C ALA A 106 10.03 -5.67 19.12
N CYS A 107 8.91 -5.03 18.77
CA CYS A 107 7.67 -5.03 19.54
C CYS A 107 6.75 -6.23 19.26
N LEU A 108 7.06 -7.06 18.25
CA LEU A 108 6.21 -8.15 17.79
C LEU A 108 5.80 -9.14 18.90
N PRO A 109 6.69 -9.60 19.81
CA PRO A 109 6.30 -10.47 20.90
C PRO A 109 5.25 -9.85 21.82
N LEU A 110 5.40 -8.54 22.11
CA LEU A 110 4.46 -7.79 22.93
C LEU A 110 3.11 -7.65 22.22
N LEU A 111 3.11 -7.27 20.94
CA LEU A 111 1.89 -7.13 20.15
C LEU A 111 1.12 -8.45 20.08
N LEU A 112 1.81 -9.57 19.81
CA LEU A 112 1.19 -10.88 19.76
C LEU A 112 0.69 -11.37 21.13
N SER A 113 1.23 -10.87 22.25
CA SER A 113 0.73 -11.21 23.56
C SER A 113 -0.64 -10.60 23.88
N LEU A 114 -1.00 -9.50 23.20
CA LEU A 114 -2.30 -8.85 23.32
C LEU A 114 -3.42 -9.67 22.65
N TYR A 115 -3.06 -10.52 21.69
CA TYR A 115 -4.01 -11.41 21.01
C TYR A 115 -4.05 -12.77 21.73
N LYS A 116 -5.22 -13.14 22.22
CA LYS A 116 -5.48 -14.46 22.83
C LYS A 116 -5.69 -15.51 21.73
N VAL A 117 -4.63 -15.89 21.04
CA VAL A 117 -4.66 -16.84 19.93
C VAL A 117 -3.97 -18.16 20.32
N THR A 118 -4.33 -19.24 19.64
CA THR A 118 -3.68 -20.55 19.83
C THR A 118 -2.20 -20.49 19.44
N PRO A 119 -1.33 -21.35 20.02
CA PRO A 119 0.09 -21.39 19.63
C PRO A 119 0.32 -21.61 18.13
N GLU A 120 -0.54 -22.42 17.51
CA GLU A 120 -0.52 -22.66 16.06
C GLU A 120 -0.80 -21.40 15.26
N SER A 121 -1.91 -20.69 15.56
CA SER A 121 -2.25 -19.42 14.90
C SER A 121 -1.16 -18.36 15.12
N ARG A 122 -0.51 -18.35 16.30
CA ARG A 122 0.57 -17.43 16.61
C ARG A 122 1.80 -17.67 15.74
N SER A 123 2.22 -18.93 15.58
CA SER A 123 3.37 -19.26 14.75
C SER A 123 3.15 -18.91 13.27
N LEU A 124 1.95 -19.21 12.76
CA LEU A 124 1.55 -18.85 11.40
C LEU A 124 1.53 -17.31 11.19
N ALA A 125 0.97 -16.58 12.16
CA ALA A 125 0.94 -15.11 12.09
C ALA A 125 2.35 -14.51 12.05
N VAL A 126 3.29 -15.01 12.85
CA VAL A 126 4.71 -14.56 12.83
C VAL A 126 5.32 -14.75 11.44
N ILE A 127 5.13 -15.93 10.85
CA ILE A 127 5.67 -16.23 9.51
C ILE A 127 5.09 -15.27 8.48
N LEU A 128 3.77 -15.07 8.49
CA LEU A 128 3.09 -14.16 7.56
C LEU A 128 3.60 -12.71 7.71
N ILE A 129 3.71 -12.22 8.96
CA ILE A 129 4.20 -10.88 9.26
C ILE A 129 5.65 -10.71 8.79
N CYS A 130 6.53 -11.69 9.05
CA CYS A 130 7.92 -11.64 8.62
C CYS A 130 8.04 -11.56 7.10
N ILE A 131 7.35 -12.45 6.37
CA ILE A 131 7.41 -12.48 4.90
C ILE A 131 6.86 -11.16 4.34
N HIS A 132 5.67 -10.73 4.81
CA HIS A 132 5.03 -9.52 4.31
C HIS A 132 5.88 -8.29 4.56
N ASN A 133 6.33 -8.05 5.79
CA ASN A 133 7.05 -6.82 6.13
C ASN A 133 8.45 -6.75 5.52
N ILE A 134 9.17 -7.86 5.39
CA ILE A 134 10.47 -7.87 4.67
C ILE A 134 10.26 -7.45 3.20
N CYS A 135 9.23 -7.99 2.55
CA CYS A 135 8.89 -7.64 1.17
C CYS A 135 8.35 -6.19 1.08
N ALA A 136 7.56 -5.75 2.06
CA ALA A 136 6.91 -4.45 2.05
C ALA A 136 7.90 -3.29 2.04
N VAL A 137 9.00 -3.35 2.77
CA VAL A 137 10.00 -2.26 2.84
C VAL A 137 10.41 -1.76 1.46
N VAL A 138 10.58 -2.66 0.48
CA VAL A 138 10.99 -2.29 -0.88
C VAL A 138 9.80 -2.24 -1.81
N LEU A 139 8.97 -3.28 -1.83
CA LEU A 139 7.89 -3.42 -2.82
C LEU A 139 6.74 -2.45 -2.56
N TRP A 140 6.41 -2.17 -1.30
CA TRP A 140 5.32 -1.28 -0.95
C TRP A 140 5.53 0.13 -1.49
N THR A 141 6.71 0.71 -1.27
CA THR A 141 7.05 2.05 -1.75
C THR A 141 6.91 2.14 -3.27
N HIS A 142 7.39 1.13 -4.01
CA HIS A 142 7.28 1.13 -5.47
C HIS A 142 5.85 0.87 -5.96
N SER A 143 5.09 0.06 -5.23
CA SER A 143 3.73 -0.32 -5.63
C SER A 143 2.65 0.69 -5.23
N PHE A 144 2.87 1.49 -4.19
CA PHE A 144 1.85 2.41 -3.67
C PHE A 144 2.29 3.88 -3.63
N VAL A 145 3.56 4.18 -3.31
CA VAL A 145 4.04 5.56 -3.24
C VAL A 145 4.39 6.09 -4.63
N LEU A 146 5.11 5.33 -5.45
CA LEU A 146 5.45 5.73 -6.82
C LEU A 146 4.22 5.99 -7.72
N PRO A 147 3.17 5.15 -7.71
CA PRO A 147 1.94 5.44 -8.43
C PRO A 147 1.27 6.75 -8.04
N GLY A 148 1.44 7.18 -6.79
CA GLY A 148 0.99 8.50 -6.33
C GLY A 148 1.64 9.65 -7.10
N ALA A 149 2.95 9.58 -7.33
CA ALA A 149 3.66 10.55 -8.16
C ALA A 149 3.16 10.54 -9.62
N MET A 150 2.92 9.35 -10.18
CA MET A 150 2.41 9.21 -11.56
C MET A 150 0.99 9.78 -11.69
N LYS A 151 0.12 9.54 -10.72
CA LYS A 151 -1.21 10.15 -10.66
C LYS A 151 -1.14 11.67 -10.57
N ALA A 152 -0.20 12.22 -9.81
CA ALA A 152 0.03 13.65 -9.69
C ALA A 152 0.50 14.31 -11.00
N ILE A 153 1.23 13.58 -11.85
CA ILE A 153 1.65 14.02 -13.19
C ILE A 153 0.49 13.94 -14.20
N GLY A 154 -0.63 13.28 -13.85
CA GLY A 154 -1.82 13.14 -14.70
C GLY A 154 -1.98 11.77 -15.36
N ASP A 155 -1.09 10.81 -15.09
CA ASP A 155 -1.10 9.48 -15.72
C ASP A 155 -1.87 8.42 -14.90
N ALA A 156 -3.02 8.81 -14.36
CA ALA A 156 -3.86 7.94 -13.53
C ALA A 156 -4.39 6.71 -14.30
N LYS A 157 -4.59 6.83 -15.61
CA LYS A 157 -5.08 5.70 -16.43
C LYS A 157 -4.04 4.60 -16.58
N PHE A 158 -2.79 4.97 -16.78
CA PHE A 158 -1.68 4.02 -16.86
C PHE A 158 -1.51 3.27 -15.54
N VAL A 159 -1.56 3.99 -14.41
CA VAL A 159 -1.49 3.40 -13.08
C VAL A 159 -2.63 2.40 -12.86
N MET A 160 -3.86 2.78 -13.19
CA MET A 160 -5.01 1.86 -13.12
C MET A 160 -4.81 0.62 -13.98
N ALA A 161 -4.42 0.79 -15.24
CA ALA A 161 -4.25 -0.33 -16.17
C ALA A 161 -3.18 -1.31 -15.68
N THR A 162 -2.03 -0.80 -15.23
CA THR A 162 -0.94 -1.64 -14.71
C THR A 162 -1.31 -2.35 -13.41
N ALA A 163 -2.02 -1.67 -12.50
CA ALA A 163 -2.47 -2.25 -11.25
C ALA A 163 -3.49 -3.37 -11.48
N VAL A 164 -4.48 -3.15 -12.35
CA VAL A 164 -5.50 -4.14 -12.69
C VAL A 164 -4.87 -5.34 -13.40
N LEU A 165 -4.03 -5.13 -14.41
CA LEU A 165 -3.33 -6.21 -15.11
C LEU A 165 -2.46 -7.04 -14.16
N SER A 166 -1.66 -6.36 -13.32
CA SER A 166 -0.81 -7.03 -12.33
C SER A 166 -1.63 -7.91 -11.39
N MET A 167 -2.78 -7.42 -10.95
CA MET A 167 -3.65 -8.17 -10.05
C MET A 167 -4.23 -9.42 -10.70
N PHE A 168 -4.65 -9.36 -11.98
CA PHE A 168 -5.19 -10.52 -12.69
C PHE A 168 -4.14 -11.55 -13.09
N ILE A 169 -2.87 -11.13 -13.27
CA ILE A 169 -1.79 -12.03 -13.68
C ILE A 169 -1.12 -12.71 -12.47
N PHE A 170 -0.93 -11.98 -11.36
CA PHE A 170 -0.11 -12.45 -10.24
C PHE A 170 -0.90 -12.83 -8.98
N ARG A 171 -2.20 -12.65 -8.95
CA ARG A 171 -3.04 -12.90 -7.79
C ARG A 171 -4.23 -13.78 -8.11
#